data_4276f3be7519ea6958955af5fa8bee1b
#
_entry.id   4276f3be7519ea6958955af5fa8bee1b
#
_cell.length_a   1.000
_cell.length_b   1.000
_cell.length_c   1.000
_cell.angle_alpha   90.00
_cell.angle_beta   90.00
_cell.angle_gamma   90.00
#
_symmetry.space_group_name_H-M   'P 1'
#
loop_
_entity.id
_entity.type
_entity.pdbx_description
1 polymer ?
#
loop_
_entity_poly.entity_id
_entity_poly.type
_entity_poly.pdbx_seq_one_letter_code
_entity_poly.pdbx_strand_id
1 'polypeptide(L)'
;MKKIVLLLPLLFITKNFSQTKNFIDLPYIETSAKVDTLVTPDRIFLTILITEKDTKNRTSVEELESKMNLKLKSLGIITEKQLTLNDLTSNYKKYFLKQQEILKTKSYSLVVYDAKTASKVITALEEEEISNVSLEKTEYSKTEQLLLILKGKAIVKAKNTAIALTKPLNQKVGNAIYISDSNSTVSNMLSGRVPGVQIRGFASFKAENDYD
;
A
#
# COMPACT_ATOMS: atom_id res chain seq x y z
N MET A 1 42.64 -62.69 13.09
CA MET A 1 42.91 -61.44 12.40
C MET A 1 42.30 -61.37 11.01
N LYS A 2 41.21 -62.11 10.70
CA LYS A 2 40.54 -62.09 9.35
C LYS A 2 39.18 -61.35 9.29
N LYS A 3 38.74 -60.72 10.38
CA LYS A 3 37.40 -60.04 10.42
C LYS A 3 37.44 -58.52 10.29
N ILE A 4 38.62 -57.88 10.22
CA ILE A 4 38.75 -56.40 10.13
C ILE A 4 38.76 -55.92 8.67
N VAL A 5 39.08 -56.75 7.71
CA VAL A 5 39.17 -56.37 6.29
C VAL A 5 37.81 -56.19 5.61
N LEU A 6 36.71 -56.76 6.16
CA LEU A 6 35.39 -56.69 5.57
C LEU A 6 34.63 -55.38 5.91
N LEU A 7 35.12 -54.54 6.82
CA LEU A 7 34.46 -53.31 7.23
C LEU A 7 34.92 -52.08 6.45
N LEU A 8 36.03 -52.19 5.69
CA LEU A 8 36.61 -51.09 4.95
C LEU A 8 35.84 -50.62 3.71
N PRO A 9 35.15 -51.52 2.93
CA PRO A 9 34.39 -51.06 1.78
C PRO A 9 33.04 -50.40 2.10
N LEU A 10 32.53 -50.51 3.33
CA LEU A 10 31.22 -49.93 3.72
C LEU A 10 31.30 -48.44 3.96
N LEU A 11 32.49 -47.85 4.12
CA LEU A 11 32.71 -46.42 4.37
C LEU A 11 32.76 -45.56 3.10
N PHE A 12 32.74 -46.17 1.90
CA PHE A 12 32.79 -45.44 0.62
C PHE A 12 31.46 -45.16 -0.05
N ILE A 13 30.32 -45.61 0.54
CA ILE A 13 29.00 -45.56 -0.13
C ILE A 13 28.21 -44.28 0.14
N THR A 14 28.69 -43.36 0.93
CA THR A 14 27.87 -42.19 1.38
C THR A 14 28.35 -40.84 0.87
N LYS A 15 28.66 -40.70 -0.38
CA LYS A 15 28.83 -39.35 -0.99
C LYS A 15 28.10 -39.25 -2.33
N ASN A 16 26.80 -39.49 -2.34
CA ASN A 16 25.96 -38.91 -3.33
C ASN A 16 25.54 -37.50 -2.86
N PHE A 17 26.42 -36.53 -3.02
CA PHE A 17 25.97 -35.14 -2.99
C PHE A 17 25.12 -34.95 -4.24
N SER A 18 23.81 -34.92 -4.05
CA SER A 18 22.91 -34.31 -5.01
C SER A 18 23.29 -32.86 -5.16
N GLN A 19 24.12 -32.57 -6.16
CA GLN A 19 24.40 -31.19 -6.53
C GLN A 19 23.07 -30.59 -7.00
N THR A 20 22.50 -29.71 -6.22
CA THR A 20 21.42 -28.84 -6.68
C THR A 20 21.95 -28.14 -7.93
N LYS A 21 21.34 -28.42 -9.08
CA LYS A 21 21.64 -27.79 -10.35
C LYS A 21 21.63 -26.27 -10.17
N ASN A 22 22.80 -25.67 -10.14
CA ASN A 22 22.93 -24.22 -9.94
C ASN A 22 22.57 -23.55 -11.27
N PHE A 23 21.77 -22.46 -11.27
CA PHE A 23 21.43 -21.70 -12.48
C PHE A 23 22.66 -21.18 -13.22
N ILE A 24 23.82 -21.15 -12.53
CA ILE A 24 25.12 -20.68 -13.05
C ILE A 24 25.72 -21.62 -14.10
N ASP A 25 25.24 -22.86 -14.23
CA ASP A 25 25.81 -23.85 -15.16
C ASP A 25 25.43 -23.59 -16.64
N LEU A 26 24.52 -22.66 -16.90
CA LEU A 26 24.09 -22.28 -18.24
C LEU A 26 24.35 -20.79 -18.47
N PRO A 27 24.79 -20.39 -19.69
CA PRO A 27 24.88 -18.96 -20.03
C PRO A 27 23.52 -18.30 -19.85
N TYR A 28 23.44 -17.24 -19.07
CA TYR A 28 22.20 -16.50 -18.84
C TYR A 28 22.43 -14.99 -18.94
N ILE A 29 21.35 -14.26 -19.18
CA ILE A 29 21.30 -12.81 -19.08
C ILE A 29 20.27 -12.46 -18.03
N GLU A 30 20.60 -11.54 -17.14
CA GLU A 30 19.70 -11.00 -16.14
C GLU A 30 19.28 -9.60 -16.56
N THR A 31 17.96 -9.36 -16.53
CA THR A 31 17.39 -8.04 -16.80
C THR A 31 16.27 -7.75 -15.83
N SER A 32 16.10 -6.49 -15.53
CA SER A 32 14.99 -6.01 -14.70
C SER A 32 14.26 -4.89 -15.43
N ALA A 33 12.98 -4.69 -15.08
CA ALA A 33 12.22 -3.58 -15.63
C ALA A 33 11.25 -3.02 -14.60
N LYS A 34 11.05 -1.71 -14.68
CA LYS A 34 10.07 -0.98 -13.91
C LYS A 34 9.06 -0.35 -14.87
N VAL A 35 7.78 -0.48 -14.53
CA VAL A 35 6.68 0.22 -15.21
C VAL A 35 5.80 0.85 -14.14
N ASP A 36 5.43 2.10 -14.35
CA ASP A 36 4.55 2.87 -13.49
C ASP A 36 3.47 3.56 -14.33
N THR A 37 2.41 3.96 -13.68
CA THR A 37 1.33 4.76 -14.26
C THR A 37 0.70 5.63 -13.19
N LEU A 38 0.14 6.76 -13.62
CA LEU A 38 -0.66 7.61 -12.76
C LEU A 38 -2.13 7.21 -12.88
N VAL A 39 -2.81 7.20 -11.75
CA VAL A 39 -4.26 6.93 -11.69
C VAL A 39 -4.93 8.00 -10.84
N THR A 40 -6.15 8.36 -11.21
CA THR A 40 -7.01 9.19 -10.37
C THR A 40 -7.71 8.29 -9.35
N PRO A 41 -7.58 8.57 -8.05
CA PRO A 41 -8.33 7.84 -7.02
C PRO A 41 -9.84 7.95 -7.26
N ASP A 42 -10.54 6.86 -7.05
CA ASP A 42 -12.00 6.77 -7.12
C ASP A 42 -12.65 6.54 -5.75
N ARG A 43 -11.83 6.50 -4.68
CA ARG A 43 -12.26 6.47 -3.27
C ARG A 43 -11.40 7.43 -2.47
N ILE A 44 -12.05 8.34 -1.78
CA ILE A 44 -11.44 9.35 -0.93
C ILE A 44 -12.03 9.16 0.46
N PHE A 45 -11.19 8.91 1.44
CA PHE A 45 -11.59 8.72 2.83
C PHE A 45 -11.29 9.98 3.62
N LEU A 46 -12.30 10.48 4.31
CA LEU A 46 -12.22 11.63 5.19
C LEU A 46 -12.42 11.17 6.63
N THR A 47 -11.54 11.57 7.53
CA THR A 47 -11.77 11.44 8.96
C THR A 47 -12.54 12.66 9.45
N ILE A 48 -13.65 12.44 10.15
CA ILE A 48 -14.46 13.47 10.78
C ILE A 48 -14.38 13.23 12.28
N LEU A 49 -13.86 14.19 13.03
CA LEU A 49 -13.78 14.14 14.48
C LEU A 49 -14.77 15.12 15.08
N ILE A 50 -15.72 14.61 15.87
CA ILE A 50 -16.71 15.39 16.59
C ILE A 50 -16.34 15.40 18.06
N THR A 51 -16.18 16.59 18.65
CA THR A 51 -15.87 16.73 20.06
C THR A 51 -16.65 17.92 20.68
N GLU A 52 -17.19 17.75 21.86
CA GLU A 52 -17.87 18.80 22.63
C GLU A 52 -16.94 19.99 22.94
N LYS A 53 -15.63 19.73 22.99
CA LYS A 53 -14.62 20.76 23.22
C LYS A 53 -14.62 21.88 22.16
N ASP A 54 -14.90 21.53 20.91
CA ASP A 54 -14.85 22.50 19.79
C ASP A 54 -15.98 23.53 19.90
N THR A 55 -17.14 23.14 20.42
CA THR A 55 -18.28 24.01 20.66
C THR A 55 -18.26 24.66 22.06
N LYS A 56 -17.14 24.54 22.80
CA LYS A 56 -17.05 24.99 24.21
C LYS A 56 -18.16 24.43 25.09
N ASN A 57 -18.53 23.16 24.86
CA ASN A 57 -19.61 22.43 25.55
C ASN A 57 -21.02 23.04 25.35
N ARG A 58 -21.23 23.81 24.29
CA ARG A 58 -22.57 24.36 23.99
C ARG A 58 -23.44 23.36 23.24
N THR A 59 -22.84 22.50 22.44
CA THR A 59 -23.51 21.52 21.59
C THR A 59 -22.98 20.13 21.95
N SER A 60 -23.88 19.19 22.21
CA SER A 60 -23.49 17.81 22.52
C SER A 60 -22.99 17.07 21.28
N VAL A 61 -22.19 16.00 21.49
CA VAL A 61 -21.74 15.14 20.38
C VAL A 61 -22.91 14.54 19.63
N GLU A 62 -23.98 14.17 20.32
CA GLU A 62 -25.20 13.61 19.72
C GLU A 62 -25.93 14.63 18.81
N GLU A 63 -25.93 15.90 19.19
CA GLU A 63 -26.50 16.96 18.37
C GLU A 63 -25.63 17.24 17.14
N LEU A 64 -24.31 17.34 17.32
CA LEU A 64 -23.38 17.48 16.21
C LEU A 64 -23.44 16.31 15.23
N GLU A 65 -23.57 15.08 15.73
CA GLU A 65 -23.77 13.88 14.93
C GLU A 65 -25.06 13.97 14.10
N SER A 66 -26.15 14.44 14.70
CA SER A 66 -27.42 14.64 13.98
C SER A 66 -27.27 15.69 12.88
N LYS A 67 -26.65 16.84 13.15
CA LYS A 67 -26.34 17.88 12.17
C LYS A 67 -25.47 17.34 11.02
N MET A 68 -24.39 16.61 11.35
CA MET A 68 -23.54 15.95 10.37
C MET A 68 -24.33 15.04 9.46
N ASN A 69 -25.14 14.13 10.01
CA ASN A 69 -25.92 13.18 9.22
C ASN A 69 -26.90 13.90 8.28
N LEU A 70 -27.61 14.91 8.77
CA LEU A 70 -28.54 15.69 7.95
C LEU A 70 -27.81 16.41 6.82
N LYS A 71 -26.67 17.04 7.12
CA LYS A 71 -25.88 17.77 6.14
C LYS A 71 -25.29 16.85 5.08
N LEU A 72 -24.71 15.70 5.47
CA LEU A 72 -24.20 14.70 4.53
C LEU A 72 -25.30 14.16 3.61
N LYS A 73 -26.49 13.86 4.15
CA LYS A 73 -27.64 13.42 3.35
C LYS A 73 -28.11 14.50 2.37
N SER A 74 -28.06 15.77 2.74
CA SER A 74 -28.39 16.88 1.83
C SER A 74 -27.42 17.02 0.65
N LEU A 75 -26.18 16.54 0.80
CA LEU A 75 -25.18 16.46 -0.27
C LEU A 75 -25.31 15.19 -1.13
N GLY A 76 -26.34 14.36 -0.88
CA GLY A 76 -26.56 13.12 -1.62
C GLY A 76 -25.71 11.95 -1.13
N ILE A 77 -25.10 12.04 0.03
CA ILE A 77 -24.30 10.98 0.63
C ILE A 77 -25.20 9.98 1.34
N ILE A 78 -25.01 8.70 1.04
CA ILE A 78 -25.73 7.58 1.70
C ILE A 78 -24.97 7.22 2.96
N THR A 79 -25.28 7.88 4.07
CA THR A 79 -24.53 7.73 5.34
C THR A 79 -24.48 6.29 5.83
N GLU A 80 -25.54 5.49 5.60
CA GLU A 80 -25.61 4.08 5.99
C GLU A 80 -24.58 3.19 5.28
N LYS A 81 -24.02 3.64 4.13
CA LYS A 81 -23.04 2.90 3.32
C LYS A 81 -21.66 3.55 3.31
N GLN A 82 -21.60 4.87 3.49
CA GLN A 82 -20.41 5.65 3.25
C GLN A 82 -19.78 6.20 4.53
N LEU A 83 -20.54 6.23 5.67
CA LEU A 83 -20.07 6.72 6.94
C LEU A 83 -19.90 5.55 7.93
N THR A 84 -18.72 5.44 8.53
CA THR A 84 -18.40 4.40 9.51
C THR A 84 -17.92 5.06 10.80
N LEU A 85 -18.44 4.63 11.95
CA LEU A 85 -17.90 5.03 13.25
C LEU A 85 -16.59 4.25 13.49
N ASN A 86 -15.47 4.97 13.64
CA ASN A 86 -14.17 4.36 13.89
C ASN A 86 -13.85 4.27 15.37
N ASP A 87 -14.21 5.30 16.14
CA ASP A 87 -13.89 5.35 17.55
C ASP A 87 -14.93 6.18 18.33
N LEU A 88 -15.15 5.75 19.57
CA LEU A 88 -16.00 6.42 20.54
C LEU A 88 -15.26 6.49 21.86
N THR A 89 -14.81 7.67 22.25
CA THR A 89 -14.10 7.90 23.49
C THR A 89 -14.85 8.89 24.39
N SER A 90 -14.82 8.62 25.68
CA SER A 90 -15.36 9.49 26.72
C SER A 90 -14.24 9.75 27.73
N ASN A 91 -13.73 10.99 27.74
CA ASN A 91 -12.68 11.40 28.66
C ASN A 91 -13.26 12.07 29.91
N TYR A 92 -13.10 11.40 31.02
CA TYR A 92 -13.46 11.93 32.33
C TYR A 92 -12.30 12.77 32.89
N LYS A 93 -12.44 14.11 32.97
CA LYS A 93 -11.48 14.99 33.64
C LYS A 93 -12.04 15.45 34.96
N LYS A 94 -11.41 15.01 36.06
CA LYS A 94 -11.71 15.47 37.40
C LYS A 94 -10.89 16.74 37.69
N TYR A 95 -11.52 17.90 37.68
CA TYR A 95 -10.91 19.15 38.14
C TYR A 95 -11.16 19.35 39.63
N PHE A 96 -10.09 19.65 40.42
CA PHE A 96 -10.12 19.77 41.86
C PHE A 96 -11.03 20.90 42.39
N LEU A 97 -11.51 21.81 41.54
CA LEU A 97 -12.29 23.00 41.90
C LEU A 97 -13.50 23.32 41.00
N LYS A 98 -13.86 22.51 40.02
CA LYS A 98 -15.00 22.73 39.13
C LYS A 98 -15.70 21.44 38.76
N GLN A 99 -17.02 21.57 38.45
CA GLN A 99 -17.90 20.48 38.02
C GLN A 99 -17.23 19.50 37.07
N GLN A 100 -17.59 18.22 37.24
CA GLN A 100 -17.13 17.12 36.40
C GLN A 100 -17.61 17.32 34.96
N GLU A 101 -16.70 17.61 34.06
CA GLU A 101 -16.99 17.64 32.62
C GLU A 101 -16.61 16.29 32.01
N ILE A 102 -17.59 15.59 31.46
CA ILE A 102 -17.37 14.41 30.62
C ILE A 102 -17.31 14.94 29.18
N LEU A 103 -16.13 14.97 28.59
CA LEU A 103 -15.96 15.36 27.17
C LEU A 103 -16.08 14.11 26.32
N LYS A 104 -17.10 14.05 25.50
CA LYS A 104 -17.29 12.99 24.51
C LYS A 104 -16.61 13.35 23.20
N THR A 105 -16.08 12.32 22.55
CA THR A 105 -15.48 12.45 21.22
C THR A 105 -15.89 11.24 20.40
N LYS A 106 -16.30 11.46 19.16
CA LYS A 106 -16.58 10.41 18.17
C LYS A 106 -15.75 10.66 16.92
N SER A 107 -15.16 9.60 16.37
CA SER A 107 -14.40 9.63 15.12
C SER A 107 -15.11 8.79 14.06
N TYR A 108 -15.30 9.37 12.89
CA TYR A 108 -15.92 8.73 11.74
C TYR A 108 -14.98 8.71 10.55
N SER A 109 -15.09 7.68 9.73
CA SER A 109 -14.51 7.65 8.38
C SER A 109 -15.65 7.75 7.37
N LEU A 110 -15.54 8.74 6.49
CA LEU A 110 -16.47 8.96 5.39
C LEU A 110 -15.80 8.65 4.07
N VAL A 111 -16.38 7.78 3.25
CA VAL A 111 -15.91 7.53 1.89
C VAL A 111 -16.73 8.36 0.89
N VAL A 112 -16.03 9.12 0.04
CA VAL A 112 -16.58 9.80 -1.13
C VAL A 112 -15.81 9.42 -2.38
N TYR A 113 -16.40 9.63 -3.56
CA TYR A 113 -15.89 9.05 -4.79
C TYR A 113 -15.23 10.05 -5.74
N ASP A 114 -15.20 11.32 -5.38
CA ASP A 114 -14.52 12.37 -6.13
C ASP A 114 -14.08 13.54 -5.24
N ALA A 115 -13.07 14.27 -5.69
CA ALA A 115 -12.48 15.38 -4.95
C ALA A 115 -13.44 16.58 -4.77
N LYS A 116 -14.35 16.79 -5.71
CA LYS A 116 -15.34 17.87 -5.64
C LYS A 116 -16.32 17.62 -4.50
N THR A 117 -16.80 16.39 -4.38
CA THR A 117 -17.67 15.97 -3.26
C THR A 117 -16.92 16.06 -1.93
N ALA A 118 -15.64 15.61 -1.88
CA ALA A 118 -14.83 15.75 -0.67
C ALA A 118 -14.72 17.21 -0.21
N SER A 119 -14.41 18.13 -1.12
CA SER A 119 -14.35 19.57 -0.81
C SER A 119 -15.68 20.12 -0.32
N LYS A 120 -16.79 19.76 -0.97
CA LYS A 120 -18.13 20.18 -0.53
C LYS A 120 -18.47 19.68 0.87
N VAL A 121 -18.09 18.45 1.21
CA VAL A 121 -18.29 17.88 2.54
C VAL A 121 -17.56 18.70 3.59
N ILE A 122 -16.27 19.00 3.36
CA ILE A 122 -15.46 19.77 4.30
C ILE A 122 -16.12 21.13 4.56
N THR A 123 -16.43 21.89 3.51
CA THR A 123 -17.06 23.23 3.66
C THR A 123 -18.44 23.12 4.34
N ALA A 124 -19.24 22.13 3.96
CA ALA A 124 -20.58 21.98 4.53
C ALA A 124 -20.57 21.59 5.99
N LEU A 125 -19.59 20.81 6.45
CA LEU A 125 -19.45 20.44 7.86
C LEU A 125 -18.88 21.58 8.70
N GLU A 126 -18.02 22.45 8.12
CA GLU A 126 -17.58 23.69 8.78
C GLU A 126 -18.75 24.63 9.11
N GLU A 127 -19.75 24.72 8.21
CA GLU A 127 -20.99 25.49 8.46
C GLU A 127 -21.80 24.97 9.67
N GLU A 128 -21.63 23.70 10.00
CA GLU A 128 -22.31 23.03 11.15
C GLU A 128 -21.40 22.98 12.40
N GLU A 129 -20.36 23.81 12.47
CA GLU A 129 -19.38 23.85 13.56
C GLU A 129 -18.55 22.55 13.73
N ILE A 130 -18.45 21.74 12.67
CA ILE A 130 -17.65 20.53 12.60
C ILE A 130 -16.44 20.79 11.71
N SER A 131 -15.38 21.33 12.29
CA SER A 131 -14.18 21.77 11.57
C SER A 131 -13.04 20.73 11.54
N ASN A 132 -13.10 19.70 12.38
CA ASN A 132 -12.07 18.66 12.44
C ASN A 132 -12.31 17.58 11.38
N VAL A 133 -12.23 17.98 10.10
CA VAL A 133 -12.35 17.10 8.95
C VAL A 133 -11.03 17.07 8.20
N SER A 134 -10.47 15.89 7.99
CA SER A 134 -9.19 15.74 7.32
C SER A 134 -9.20 14.58 6.33
N LEU A 135 -8.31 14.68 5.32
CA LEU A 135 -8.07 13.57 4.41
C LEU A 135 -7.36 12.43 5.15
N GLU A 136 -8.00 11.27 5.22
CA GLU A 136 -7.41 10.05 5.79
C GLU A 136 -6.50 9.36 4.77
N LYS A 137 -7.07 8.97 3.64
CA LYS A 137 -6.38 8.29 2.54
C LYS A 137 -7.16 8.39 1.25
N THR A 138 -6.50 8.04 0.15
CA THR A 138 -7.14 7.86 -1.15
C THR A 138 -6.86 6.46 -1.69
N GLU A 139 -7.80 5.87 -2.39
CA GLU A 139 -7.67 4.55 -3.00
C GLU A 139 -8.13 4.55 -4.45
N TYR A 140 -7.54 3.66 -5.23
CA TYR A 140 -8.03 3.31 -6.56
C TYR A 140 -8.61 1.89 -6.51
N SER A 141 -9.93 1.75 -6.71
CA SER A 141 -10.64 0.48 -6.49
C SER A 141 -10.15 -0.69 -7.35
N LYS A 142 -9.55 -0.40 -8.53
CA LYS A 142 -9.03 -1.40 -9.47
C LYS A 142 -7.52 -1.61 -9.36
N THR A 143 -6.93 -1.32 -8.21
CA THR A 143 -5.48 -1.41 -7.99
C THR A 143 -4.92 -2.79 -8.31
N GLU A 144 -5.57 -3.86 -7.88
CA GLU A 144 -5.09 -5.23 -8.14
C GLU A 144 -5.06 -5.57 -9.63
N GLN A 145 -6.12 -5.23 -10.35
CA GLN A 145 -6.19 -5.44 -11.80
C GLN A 145 -5.12 -4.64 -12.53
N LEU A 146 -4.95 -3.37 -12.15
CA LEU A 146 -3.92 -2.50 -12.71
C LEU A 146 -2.53 -3.06 -12.46
N LEU A 147 -2.25 -3.55 -11.26
CA LEU A 147 -0.98 -4.17 -10.93
C LEU A 147 -0.65 -5.36 -11.82
N LEU A 148 -1.61 -6.25 -12.07
CA LEU A 148 -1.40 -7.39 -12.98
C LEU A 148 -1.04 -6.92 -14.40
N ILE A 149 -1.72 -5.90 -14.89
CA ILE A 149 -1.43 -5.31 -16.21
C ILE A 149 -0.02 -4.72 -16.23
N LEU A 150 0.39 -3.98 -15.20
CA LEU A 150 1.70 -3.36 -15.11
C LEU A 150 2.82 -4.40 -14.96
N LYS A 151 2.59 -5.48 -14.20
CA LYS A 151 3.52 -6.63 -14.12
C LYS A 151 3.74 -7.26 -15.50
N GLY A 152 2.66 -7.49 -16.26
CA GLY A 152 2.77 -7.98 -17.63
C GLY A 152 3.61 -7.06 -18.52
N LYS A 153 3.36 -5.73 -18.46
CA LYS A 153 4.16 -4.73 -19.21
C LYS A 153 5.62 -4.71 -18.76
N ALA A 154 5.90 -4.88 -17.46
CA ALA A 154 7.27 -4.93 -16.94
C ALA A 154 8.03 -6.16 -17.47
N ILE A 155 7.41 -7.34 -17.53
CA ILE A 155 7.99 -8.55 -18.10
C ILE A 155 8.32 -8.36 -19.58
N VAL A 156 7.40 -7.77 -20.36
CA VAL A 156 7.63 -7.48 -21.78
C VAL A 156 8.81 -6.51 -21.94
N LYS A 157 8.87 -5.47 -21.13
CA LYS A 157 9.98 -4.50 -21.14
C LYS A 157 11.32 -5.17 -20.79
N ALA A 158 11.36 -6.03 -19.76
CA ALA A 158 12.57 -6.78 -19.38
C ALA A 158 13.04 -7.70 -20.52
N LYS A 159 12.12 -8.43 -21.17
CA LYS A 159 12.40 -9.25 -22.34
C LYS A 159 12.99 -8.43 -23.50
N ASN A 160 12.41 -7.28 -23.81
CA ASN A 160 12.89 -6.40 -24.88
C ASN A 160 14.29 -5.86 -24.56
N THR A 161 14.56 -5.55 -23.28
CA THR A 161 15.91 -5.18 -22.83
C THR A 161 16.90 -6.32 -23.04
N ALA A 162 16.55 -7.55 -22.65
CA ALA A 162 17.40 -8.72 -22.88
C ALA A 162 17.72 -8.90 -24.38
N ILE A 163 16.72 -8.78 -25.25
CA ILE A 163 16.91 -8.87 -26.70
C ILE A 163 17.84 -7.77 -27.21
N ALA A 164 17.67 -6.54 -26.75
CA ALA A 164 18.52 -5.41 -27.17
C ALA A 164 19.96 -5.61 -26.71
N LEU A 165 20.20 -6.15 -25.53
CA LEU A 165 21.56 -6.40 -25.02
C LEU A 165 22.28 -7.57 -25.71
N THR A 166 21.53 -8.60 -26.13
CA THR A 166 22.14 -9.78 -26.80
C THR A 166 22.35 -9.60 -28.29
N LYS A 167 21.60 -8.69 -28.93
CA LYS A 167 21.66 -8.43 -30.36
C LYS A 167 23.08 -8.08 -30.88
N PRO A 168 23.84 -7.19 -30.23
CA PRO A 168 25.23 -6.87 -30.70
C PRO A 168 26.18 -8.05 -30.60
N LEU A 169 25.87 -9.05 -29.77
CA LEU A 169 26.66 -10.26 -29.60
C LEU A 169 26.20 -11.40 -30.54
N ASN A 170 25.27 -11.14 -31.46
CA ASN A 170 24.63 -12.14 -32.32
C ASN A 170 24.02 -13.31 -31.53
N GLN A 171 23.64 -13.09 -30.29
CA GLN A 171 23.01 -14.10 -29.43
C GLN A 171 21.48 -13.93 -29.40
N LYS A 172 20.78 -15.06 -29.17
CA LYS A 172 19.32 -15.10 -29.04
C LYS A 172 18.90 -15.31 -27.58
N VAL A 173 17.88 -14.60 -27.14
CA VAL A 173 17.25 -14.80 -25.84
C VAL A 173 16.39 -16.06 -25.91
N GLY A 174 16.66 -17.01 -25.02
CA GLY A 174 15.87 -18.23 -24.84
C GLY A 174 14.67 -18.02 -23.92
N ASN A 175 14.17 -19.13 -23.35
CA ASN A 175 13.12 -19.10 -22.34
C ASN A 175 13.66 -18.52 -21.04
N ALA A 176 12.77 -17.85 -20.27
CA ALA A 176 13.12 -17.41 -18.94
C ALA A 176 13.34 -18.64 -18.03
N ILE A 177 14.48 -18.69 -17.35
CA ILE A 177 14.82 -19.73 -16.37
C ILE A 177 14.41 -19.35 -14.95
N TYR A 178 14.23 -18.05 -14.71
CA TYR A 178 13.79 -17.51 -13.44
C TYR A 178 13.01 -16.21 -13.64
N ILE A 179 11.87 -16.09 -12.95
CA ILE A 179 11.07 -14.85 -12.90
C ILE A 179 10.81 -14.55 -11.43
N SER A 180 11.16 -13.37 -11.00
CA SER A 180 10.90 -12.90 -9.65
C SER A 180 10.09 -11.61 -9.68
N ASP A 181 9.14 -11.53 -8.77
CA ASP A 181 8.35 -10.34 -8.48
C ASP A 181 8.66 -9.91 -7.04
N SER A 182 9.59 -8.98 -6.87
CA SER A 182 9.96 -8.47 -5.55
C SER A 182 8.91 -7.46 -5.06
N ASN A 183 8.01 -7.96 -4.22
CA ASN A 183 6.83 -7.25 -3.70
C ASN A 183 7.16 -6.25 -2.56
N SER A 184 8.12 -5.36 -2.71
CA SER A 184 8.30 -4.26 -1.74
C SER A 184 7.21 -3.18 -1.82
N THR A 185 6.33 -3.26 -2.82
CA THR A 185 5.37 -2.20 -3.18
C THR A 185 4.01 -2.35 -2.49
N VAL A 186 3.61 -3.56 -2.12
CA VAL A 186 2.30 -3.79 -1.46
C VAL A 186 2.24 -3.12 -0.09
N SER A 187 3.35 -3.10 0.66
CA SER A 187 3.42 -2.42 1.96
C SER A 187 3.23 -0.90 1.84
N ASN A 188 3.74 -0.28 0.77
CA ASN A 188 3.59 1.16 0.53
C ASN A 188 2.20 1.55 0.03
N MET A 189 1.49 0.65 -0.66
CA MET A 189 0.11 0.85 -1.09
C MET A 189 -0.88 0.80 0.08
N LEU A 190 -0.67 -0.12 1.01
CA LEU A 190 -1.48 -0.25 2.22
C LEU A 190 -1.31 0.93 3.17
N SER A 191 -0.21 1.69 3.07
CA SER A 191 0.05 2.88 3.89
C SER A 191 -0.54 4.18 3.33
N GLY A 192 -1.39 4.12 2.29
CA GLY A 192 -2.09 5.28 1.74
C GLY A 192 -1.20 6.28 0.97
N ARG A 193 0.08 5.98 0.82
CA ARG A 193 0.97 6.75 -0.04
C ARG A 193 0.94 6.14 -1.44
N VAL A 194 0.12 6.67 -2.31
CA VAL A 194 0.14 6.35 -3.74
C VAL A 194 0.86 7.47 -4.51
N PRO A 195 2.20 7.47 -4.57
CA PRO A 195 2.89 8.04 -5.70
C PRO A 195 2.93 6.93 -6.74
N GLY A 196 2.30 7.08 -7.87
CA GLY A 196 2.25 6.14 -8.99
C GLY A 196 2.71 4.71 -8.69
N VAL A 197 1.98 3.72 -9.15
CA VAL A 197 2.33 2.31 -8.91
C VAL A 197 3.75 2.05 -9.42
N GLN A 198 4.72 1.97 -8.50
CA GLN A 198 6.10 1.67 -8.82
C GLN A 198 6.33 0.17 -8.64
N ILE A 199 6.43 -0.58 -9.73
CA ILE A 199 6.98 -1.93 -9.72
C ILE A 199 8.49 -1.78 -9.81
N ARG A 200 9.20 -1.89 -8.68
CA ARG A 200 10.67 -1.87 -8.66
C ARG A 200 11.19 -3.27 -8.96
N GLY A 201 11.83 -3.44 -10.12
CA GLY A 201 12.84 -4.47 -10.29
C GLY A 201 14.19 -3.89 -9.88
N PHE A 202 14.97 -4.63 -9.10
CA PHE A 202 16.27 -4.19 -8.62
C PHE A 202 17.29 -4.07 -9.78
N ALA A 203 17.82 -2.89 -10.01
CA ALA A 203 19.24 -2.56 -10.21
C ALA A 203 19.37 -1.04 -10.40
N SER A 204 19.81 -0.34 -9.38
CA SER A 204 20.46 0.95 -9.58
C SER A 204 21.94 0.68 -9.85
N PHE A 205 22.37 0.78 -11.10
CA PHE A 205 23.75 1.06 -11.36
C PHE A 205 24.01 2.53 -11.02
N LYS A 206 24.74 2.78 -9.94
CA LYS A 206 25.45 4.03 -9.75
C LYS A 206 26.55 4.05 -10.82
N ALA A 207 26.40 4.89 -11.83
CA ALA A 207 27.54 5.26 -12.65
C ALA A 207 28.41 6.15 -11.75
N GLU A 208 29.52 5.62 -11.29
CA GLU A 208 30.59 6.37 -10.68
C GLU A 208 31.30 7.07 -11.85
N ASN A 209 31.10 8.40 -11.96
CA ASN A 209 31.86 9.23 -12.88
C ASN A 209 33.23 9.45 -12.27
N ASP A 210 34.20 8.63 -12.67
CA ASP A 210 35.60 9.01 -12.58
C ASP A 210 35.91 9.94 -13.77
N TYR A 211 36.06 11.23 -13.47
CA TYR A 211 36.77 12.18 -14.28
C TYR A 211 38.00 12.61 -13.50
N ASP A 212 39.15 12.10 -13.87
CA ASP A 212 40.45 12.76 -13.80
C ASP A 212 40.77 13.40 -15.16
#